data_4cf057690ae88f8d5ae4bb5d6d3470ed
#
_entry.id   4cf057690ae88f8d5ae4bb5d6d3470ed
#
_cell.length_a   1.000
_cell.length_b   1.000
_cell.length_c   1.000
_cell.angle_alpha   90.00
_cell.angle_beta   90.00
_cell.angle_gamma   90.00
#
_symmetry.space_group_name_H-M   'P 1'
#
loop_
_entity.id
_entity.type
_entity.pdbx_description
1 polymer ?
#
loop_
_entity_poly.entity_id
_entity_poly.type
_entity_poly.pdbx_seq_one_letter_code
_entity_poly.pdbx_strand_id
1 'polypeptide(L)'
;MCRILRIACATALAVAFAVALPQPARADNVTPPPVPDNIQVEPGNKAFLVGHAVGTQNYICLPCPNPSTTTCPDASGFAYILFTPEATLFKFEDNTKQLITHYFSPNLNPIPPEKKDTIRATWQDSKDTSTVWAKAIASATHSSDPDFVADGAIAWVLLQVVGAQDGPTRGDKLSDTTFIQRLKTSGGLAPKDCTSSEDVGKQAFQPYTADYFFYKEDSN
;
A
#
# COMPACT_ATOMS: atom_id res chain seq x y z
N MET A 1 72.34 -57.81 16.14
CA MET A 1 70.96 -57.59 16.67
C MET A 1 70.71 -56.13 16.62
N CYS A 2 70.00 -55.68 15.62
CA CYS A 2 69.73 -54.25 15.41
C CYS A 2 68.20 -54.04 15.63
N ARG A 3 67.81 -53.23 16.66
CA ARG A 3 66.42 -52.93 16.95
C ARG A 3 66.03 -51.60 16.23
N ILE A 4 65.14 -51.73 15.31
CA ILE A 4 64.59 -50.59 14.58
C ILE A 4 63.44 -49.98 15.43
N LEU A 5 63.59 -48.69 15.85
CA LEU A 5 62.64 -47.95 16.55
C LEU A 5 61.67 -47.28 15.52
N ARG A 6 60.38 -47.64 15.54
CA ARG A 6 59.35 -47.02 14.70
C ARG A 6 58.75 -45.84 15.43
N ILE A 7 58.97 -44.59 14.95
CA ILE A 7 58.31 -43.36 15.40
C ILE A 7 56.98 -43.25 14.64
N ALA A 8 55.87 -43.35 15.37
CA ALA A 8 54.55 -43.08 14.83
C ALA A 8 54.28 -41.56 14.93
N CYS A 9 54.14 -40.90 13.77
CA CYS A 9 53.78 -39.51 13.68
C CYS A 9 52.22 -39.41 13.66
N ALA A 10 51.62 -38.94 14.78
CA ALA A 10 50.19 -38.70 14.85
C ALA A 10 49.90 -37.27 14.36
N THR A 11 49.34 -37.13 13.18
CA THR A 11 48.85 -35.86 12.65
C THR A 11 47.46 -35.57 13.21
N ALA A 12 47.38 -34.60 14.14
CA ALA A 12 46.09 -34.06 14.65
C ALA A 12 45.48 -33.12 13.61
N LEU A 13 44.35 -33.52 13.05
CA LEU A 13 43.54 -32.72 12.13
C LEU A 13 42.64 -31.79 12.98
N ALA A 14 43.00 -30.50 13.07
CA ALA A 14 42.16 -29.50 13.71
C ALA A 14 41.04 -29.09 12.74
N VAL A 15 39.80 -29.50 13.00
CA VAL A 15 38.60 -29.03 12.28
C VAL A 15 38.16 -27.71 12.90
N ALA A 16 38.41 -26.61 12.20
CA ALA A 16 37.90 -25.29 12.58
C ALA A 16 36.41 -25.18 12.22
N PHE A 17 35.52 -25.23 13.20
CA PHE A 17 34.11 -24.88 13.02
C PHE A 17 34.00 -23.38 12.85
N ALA A 18 33.75 -22.90 11.61
CA ALA A 18 33.36 -21.52 11.37
C ALA A 18 31.91 -21.33 11.83
N VAL A 19 31.70 -20.71 12.98
CA VAL A 19 30.37 -20.26 13.44
C VAL A 19 29.99 -19.05 12.58
N ALA A 20 29.12 -19.26 11.60
CA ALA A 20 28.50 -18.17 10.86
C ALA A 20 27.57 -17.41 11.81
N LEU A 21 27.97 -16.22 12.27
CA LEU A 21 27.08 -15.31 12.99
C LEU A 21 25.95 -14.88 12.05
N PRO A 22 24.68 -14.89 12.49
CA PRO A 22 23.60 -14.36 11.69
C PRO A 22 23.86 -12.86 11.44
N GLN A 23 24.01 -12.49 10.18
CA GLN A 23 24.10 -11.07 9.82
C GLN A 23 22.70 -10.46 10.09
N PRO A 24 22.63 -9.28 10.75
CA PRO A 24 21.39 -8.57 10.89
C PRO A 24 20.83 -8.30 9.49
N ALA A 25 19.58 -8.69 9.27
CA ALA A 25 18.87 -8.39 8.03
C ALA A 25 18.90 -6.87 7.86
N ARG A 26 19.57 -6.40 6.81
CA ARG A 26 19.59 -4.97 6.46
C ARG A 26 18.15 -4.62 6.12
N ALA A 27 17.52 -3.78 6.91
CA ALA A 27 16.22 -3.20 6.55
C ALA A 27 16.43 -2.48 5.21
N ASP A 28 15.69 -2.89 4.16
CA ASP A 28 15.68 -2.17 2.89
C ASP A 28 15.21 -0.74 3.21
N ASN A 29 16.09 0.25 3.00
CA ASN A 29 15.74 1.66 3.20
C ASN A 29 14.71 2.03 2.12
N VAL A 30 13.45 2.13 2.52
CA VAL A 30 12.36 2.58 1.65
C VAL A 30 12.43 4.11 1.59
N THR A 31 12.75 4.65 0.40
CA THR A 31 12.83 6.10 0.18
C THR A 31 11.73 6.52 -0.79
N PRO A 32 10.68 7.21 -0.32
CA PRO A 32 9.67 7.77 -1.20
C PRO A 32 10.25 8.82 -2.13
N PRO A 33 9.68 9.01 -3.33
CA PRO A 33 10.05 10.12 -4.22
C PRO A 33 9.62 11.46 -3.60
N PRO A 34 10.12 12.60 -4.12
CA PRO A 34 9.56 13.91 -3.82
C PRO A 34 8.05 13.97 -4.09
N VAL A 35 7.33 14.67 -3.23
CA VAL A 35 5.87 14.84 -3.31
C VAL A 35 5.47 16.31 -3.15
N PRO A 36 4.29 16.73 -3.64
CA PRO A 36 3.71 18.04 -3.34
C PRO A 36 3.59 18.27 -1.83
N ASP A 37 3.73 19.53 -1.40
CA ASP A 37 3.77 19.91 0.03
C ASP A 37 2.50 19.49 0.78
N ASN A 38 1.33 19.54 0.12
CA ASN A 38 0.05 19.21 0.74
C ASN A 38 -0.16 17.72 1.03
N ILE A 39 0.67 16.84 0.47
CA ILE A 39 0.63 15.40 0.73
C ILE A 39 1.89 14.86 1.41
N GLN A 40 2.73 15.74 1.97
CA GLN A 40 3.87 15.30 2.78
C GLN A 40 3.39 14.63 4.06
N VAL A 41 4.08 13.56 4.44
CA VAL A 41 3.85 12.87 5.73
C VAL A 41 4.42 13.71 6.86
N GLU A 42 3.71 13.77 7.97
CA GLU A 42 4.14 14.51 9.16
C GLU A 42 5.52 14.05 9.66
N PRO A 43 6.36 15.01 10.13
CA PRO A 43 7.65 14.67 10.77
C PRO A 43 7.50 13.65 11.89
N GLY A 44 8.54 12.84 12.13
CA GLY A 44 8.50 11.76 13.12
C GLY A 44 7.97 10.43 12.58
N ASN A 45 7.67 10.37 11.27
CA ASN A 45 7.29 9.13 10.60
C ASN A 45 8.30 8.79 9.51
N LYS A 46 8.58 7.50 9.33
CA LYS A 46 9.43 7.00 8.26
C LYS A 46 8.77 5.89 7.45
N ALA A 47 9.04 5.89 6.16
CA ALA A 47 8.59 4.80 5.28
C ALA A 47 9.35 3.50 5.64
N PHE A 48 8.59 2.41 5.81
CA PHE A 48 9.15 1.09 6.13
C PHE A 48 8.82 0.01 5.09
N LEU A 49 7.82 0.27 4.25
CA LEU A 49 7.38 -0.68 3.23
C LEU A 49 6.90 0.09 1.99
N VAL A 50 7.21 -0.44 0.81
CA VAL A 50 6.62 -0.05 -0.45
C VAL A 50 5.99 -1.26 -1.12
N GLY A 51 4.81 -1.07 -1.72
CA GLY A 51 4.14 -2.07 -2.54
C GLY A 51 3.73 -1.48 -3.88
N HIS A 52 4.11 -2.17 -4.95
CA HIS A 52 3.78 -1.81 -6.33
C HIS A 52 2.41 -2.39 -6.68
N ALA A 53 1.40 -1.54 -6.82
CA ALA A 53 0.02 -1.94 -7.04
C ALA A 53 -0.30 -2.12 -8.53
N VAL A 54 -1.00 -3.21 -8.81
CA VAL A 54 -1.69 -3.45 -10.09
C VAL A 54 -3.11 -3.86 -9.78
N GLY A 55 -4.09 -3.19 -10.39
CA GLY A 55 -5.49 -3.46 -10.10
C GLY A 55 -6.45 -2.58 -10.89
N THR A 56 -7.65 -2.40 -10.35
CA THR A 56 -8.70 -1.57 -10.94
C THR A 56 -9.32 -0.64 -9.90
N GLN A 57 -9.70 0.56 -10.36
CA GLN A 57 -10.67 1.41 -9.66
C GLN A 57 -12.05 1.05 -10.20
N ASN A 58 -12.93 0.59 -9.33
CA ASN A 58 -14.23 0.06 -9.71
C ASN A 58 -15.31 1.10 -9.45
N TYR A 59 -15.97 1.51 -10.51
CA TYR A 59 -16.98 2.58 -10.50
C TYR A 59 -18.35 2.02 -10.85
N ILE A 60 -19.39 2.66 -10.32
CA ILE A 60 -20.79 2.44 -10.68
C ILE A 60 -21.43 3.76 -11.06
N CYS A 61 -22.18 3.79 -12.16
CA CYS A 61 -22.95 4.97 -12.55
C CYS A 61 -24.17 5.13 -11.66
N LEU A 62 -24.27 6.28 -11.00
CA LEU A 62 -25.38 6.60 -10.09
C LEU A 62 -25.91 8.01 -10.33
N PRO A 63 -27.18 8.31 -9.95
CA PRO A 63 -27.66 9.66 -9.84
C PRO A 63 -26.83 10.46 -8.81
N CYS A 64 -26.48 11.67 -9.15
CA CYS A 64 -25.79 12.59 -8.26
C CYS A 64 -26.78 13.28 -7.32
N PRO A 65 -26.66 13.12 -6.00
CA PRO A 65 -27.55 13.77 -5.05
C PRO A 65 -27.38 15.31 -5.02
N ASN A 66 -26.26 15.82 -5.51
CA ASN A 66 -26.01 17.26 -5.61
C ASN A 66 -25.01 17.54 -6.77
N PRO A 67 -25.48 18.13 -7.89
CA PRO A 67 -24.63 18.37 -9.07
C PRO A 67 -23.53 19.43 -8.87
N SER A 68 -23.46 20.08 -7.71
CA SER A 68 -22.42 21.06 -7.38
C SER A 68 -21.27 20.50 -6.55
N THR A 69 -21.20 19.20 -6.32
CA THR A 69 -20.10 18.59 -5.56
C THR A 69 -19.02 18.03 -6.50
N THR A 70 -17.80 17.88 -5.98
CA THR A 70 -16.65 17.28 -6.70
C THR A 70 -16.94 15.86 -7.22
N THR A 71 -17.97 15.20 -6.70
CA THR A 71 -18.43 13.86 -7.10
C THR A 71 -19.32 13.87 -8.34
N CYS A 72 -19.82 15.06 -8.75
CA CYS A 72 -20.70 15.23 -9.88
C CYS A 72 -20.18 16.37 -10.77
N PRO A 73 -19.17 16.10 -11.57
CA PRO A 73 -18.43 17.14 -12.30
C PRO A 73 -19.20 17.78 -13.46
N ASP A 74 -20.33 17.22 -13.86
CA ASP A 74 -21.12 17.74 -14.96
C ASP A 74 -22.58 18.01 -14.60
N ALA A 75 -23.27 18.76 -15.47
CA ALA A 75 -24.65 19.17 -15.29
C ALA A 75 -25.67 18.04 -15.58
N SER A 76 -25.22 16.83 -15.95
CA SER A 76 -26.09 15.70 -16.29
C SER A 76 -26.88 15.18 -15.11
N GLY A 77 -26.36 15.40 -13.89
CA GLY A 77 -26.93 14.84 -12.67
C GLY A 77 -26.62 13.36 -12.45
N PHE A 78 -25.68 12.80 -13.23
CA PHE A 78 -25.20 11.43 -13.11
C PHE A 78 -23.66 11.41 -13.11
N ALA A 79 -23.06 10.42 -12.41
CA ALA A 79 -21.62 10.21 -12.44
C ALA A 79 -21.25 8.78 -12.09
N TYR A 80 -20.07 8.36 -12.56
CA TYR A 80 -19.43 7.16 -12.03
C TYR A 80 -18.85 7.45 -10.65
N ILE A 81 -19.35 6.74 -9.65
CA ILE A 81 -18.93 6.83 -8.25
C ILE A 81 -18.06 5.61 -7.94
N LEU A 82 -16.89 5.84 -7.35
CA LEU A 82 -16.00 4.77 -6.88
C LEU A 82 -16.70 3.98 -5.78
N PHE A 83 -16.86 2.66 -5.96
CA PHE A 83 -17.44 1.80 -4.94
C PHE A 83 -16.41 0.88 -4.27
N THR A 84 -15.31 0.54 -4.95
CA THR A 84 -14.14 -0.13 -4.34
C THR A 84 -12.94 -0.08 -5.28
N PRO A 85 -11.71 0.10 -4.79
CA PRO A 85 -10.51 -0.34 -5.48
C PRO A 85 -10.38 -1.86 -5.31
N GLU A 86 -9.73 -2.52 -6.27
CA GLU A 86 -9.26 -3.90 -6.15
C GLU A 86 -7.85 -3.98 -6.70
N ALA A 87 -6.86 -4.18 -5.83
CA ALA A 87 -5.47 -4.25 -6.27
C ALA A 87 -4.66 -5.25 -5.46
N THR A 88 -3.69 -5.84 -6.13
CA THR A 88 -2.60 -6.59 -5.50
C THR A 88 -1.36 -5.72 -5.50
N LEU A 89 -0.72 -5.58 -4.34
CA LEU A 89 0.56 -4.90 -4.18
C LEU A 89 1.67 -5.95 -4.14
N PHE A 90 2.71 -5.71 -4.93
CA PHE A 90 3.86 -6.59 -5.05
C PHE A 90 5.12 -5.97 -4.44
N LYS A 91 6.06 -6.81 -4.02
CA LYS A 91 7.35 -6.35 -3.48
C LYS A 91 8.24 -5.75 -4.58
N PHE A 92 8.14 -6.27 -5.80
CA PHE A 92 8.96 -5.91 -6.94
C PHE A 92 8.08 -5.40 -8.07
N GLU A 93 8.61 -4.48 -8.87
CA GLU A 93 7.91 -3.91 -10.03
C GLU A 93 7.58 -4.94 -11.11
N ASP A 94 8.25 -6.10 -11.12
CA ASP A 94 7.97 -7.24 -12.02
C ASP A 94 6.80 -8.12 -11.56
N ASN A 95 6.10 -7.74 -10.48
CA ASN A 95 4.94 -8.43 -9.93
C ASN A 95 5.20 -9.88 -9.47
N THR A 96 6.44 -10.21 -9.11
CA THR A 96 6.81 -11.59 -8.76
C THR A 96 6.52 -12.02 -7.34
N LYS A 97 6.26 -11.07 -6.42
CA LYS A 97 6.02 -11.37 -5.01
C LYS A 97 4.89 -10.54 -4.43
N GLN A 98 3.71 -11.15 -4.29
CA GLN A 98 2.58 -10.53 -3.63
C GLN A 98 2.89 -10.20 -2.17
N LEU A 99 2.52 -8.98 -1.75
CA LEU A 99 2.66 -8.49 -0.39
C LEU A 99 1.31 -8.24 0.28
N ILE A 100 0.42 -7.51 -0.39
CA ILE A 100 -0.77 -6.90 0.19
C ILE A 100 -1.91 -6.99 -0.80
N THR A 101 -3.13 -7.17 -0.29
CA THR A 101 -4.37 -6.97 -1.04
C THR A 101 -5.01 -5.65 -0.59
N HIS A 102 -5.53 -4.86 -1.54
CA HIS A 102 -6.15 -3.56 -1.30
C HIS A 102 -7.59 -3.51 -1.84
N TYR A 103 -8.53 -3.11 -0.98
CA TYR A 103 -9.97 -3.07 -1.26
C TYR A 103 -10.67 -2.13 -0.27
N PHE A 104 -12.01 -1.98 -0.35
CA PHE A 104 -12.80 -1.33 0.70
C PHE A 104 -13.42 -2.38 1.62
N SER A 105 -13.40 -2.13 2.93
CA SER A 105 -14.08 -2.95 3.92
C SER A 105 -14.52 -2.16 5.15
N PRO A 106 -15.46 -2.71 5.96
CA PRO A 106 -15.77 -2.16 7.27
C PRO A 106 -14.53 -2.11 8.16
N ASN A 107 -14.30 -0.99 8.84
CA ASN A 107 -13.26 -0.86 9.86
C ASN A 107 -13.70 -1.59 11.14
N LEU A 108 -13.13 -2.74 11.39
CA LEU A 108 -13.50 -3.62 12.51
C LEU A 108 -12.82 -3.25 13.82
N ASN A 109 -11.69 -2.54 13.77
CA ASN A 109 -10.90 -2.12 14.92
C ASN A 109 -10.48 -0.64 14.81
N PRO A 110 -11.44 0.30 14.96
CA PRO A 110 -11.20 1.72 14.74
C PRO A 110 -10.36 2.36 15.84
N ILE A 111 -9.51 3.31 15.43
CA ILE A 111 -8.80 4.25 16.32
C ILE A 111 -9.72 5.44 16.57
N PRO A 112 -10.10 5.77 17.82
CA PRO A 112 -10.96 6.94 18.10
C PRO A 112 -10.41 8.24 17.49
N PRO A 113 -11.26 9.13 16.96
CA PRO A 113 -12.75 9.14 17.02
C PRO A 113 -13.47 8.37 15.89
N GLU A 114 -12.76 7.52 15.13
CA GLU A 114 -13.35 6.76 14.03
C GLU A 114 -14.41 5.79 14.55
N LYS A 115 -15.48 5.59 13.76
CA LYS A 115 -16.59 4.70 14.13
C LYS A 115 -16.37 3.30 13.56
N LYS A 116 -16.72 2.30 14.37
CA LYS A 116 -16.74 0.91 13.93
C LYS A 116 -17.67 0.73 12.73
N ASP A 117 -17.30 -0.21 11.85
CA ASP A 117 -18.03 -0.58 10.64
C ASP A 117 -18.12 0.52 9.58
N THR A 118 -17.39 1.64 9.75
CA THR A 118 -17.25 2.62 8.68
C THR A 118 -16.44 2.01 7.54
N ILE A 119 -16.96 2.07 6.30
CA ILE A 119 -16.23 1.57 5.13
C ILE A 119 -15.00 2.44 4.88
N ARG A 120 -13.84 1.81 4.77
CA ARG A 120 -12.55 2.47 4.54
C ARG A 120 -11.72 1.74 3.51
N ALA A 121 -10.78 2.47 2.93
CA ALA A 121 -9.69 1.87 2.17
C ALA A 121 -8.88 0.96 3.10
N THR A 122 -8.67 -0.27 2.67
CA THR A 122 -8.16 -1.38 3.48
C THR A 122 -6.96 -1.99 2.78
N TRP A 123 -5.93 -2.29 3.54
CA TRP A 123 -4.75 -3.05 3.11
C TRP A 123 -4.55 -4.21 4.07
N GLN A 124 -4.48 -5.42 3.51
CA GLN A 124 -4.24 -6.65 4.27
C GLN A 124 -2.97 -7.33 3.78
N ASP A 125 -2.03 -7.61 4.69
CA ASP A 125 -0.83 -8.38 4.34
C ASP A 125 -1.19 -9.80 3.94
N SER A 126 -0.61 -10.27 2.83
CA SER A 126 -0.95 -11.56 2.23
C SER A 126 -0.39 -12.77 3.00
N LYS A 127 0.54 -12.55 3.93
CA LYS A 127 1.17 -13.63 4.70
C LYS A 127 0.64 -13.72 6.12
N ASP A 128 0.64 -12.59 6.83
CA ASP A 128 0.32 -12.55 8.24
C ASP A 128 -1.09 -12.05 8.53
N THR A 129 -1.78 -11.56 7.48
CA THR A 129 -3.15 -11.04 7.52
C THR A 129 -3.39 -9.86 8.44
N SER A 130 -2.31 -9.21 8.94
CA SER A 130 -2.45 -7.90 9.59
C SER A 130 -3.13 -6.91 8.64
N THR A 131 -4.03 -6.09 9.17
CA THR A 131 -4.92 -5.26 8.36
C THR A 131 -4.95 -3.84 8.89
N VAL A 132 -4.91 -2.86 7.97
CA VAL A 132 -5.08 -1.45 8.31
C VAL A 132 -6.17 -0.82 7.44
N TRP A 133 -6.90 0.11 8.05
CA TRP A 133 -7.94 0.93 7.44
C TRP A 133 -7.50 2.39 7.46
N ALA A 134 -7.61 3.06 6.32
CA ALA A 134 -7.21 4.45 6.24
C ALA A 134 -8.23 5.32 5.49
N LYS A 135 -8.20 6.63 5.78
CA LYS A 135 -8.97 7.66 5.11
C LYS A 135 -8.04 8.66 4.42
N ALA A 136 -8.41 9.11 3.24
CA ALA A 136 -7.72 10.20 2.56
C ALA A 136 -7.86 11.50 3.37
N ILE A 137 -6.74 12.21 3.58
CA ILE A 137 -6.70 13.50 4.26
C ILE A 137 -6.20 14.62 3.36
N ALA A 138 -5.45 14.29 2.30
CA ALA A 138 -5.00 15.24 1.28
C ALA A 138 -4.78 14.51 -0.05
N SER A 139 -4.83 15.26 -1.15
CA SER A 139 -4.59 14.73 -2.50
C SER A 139 -3.94 15.78 -3.40
N ALA A 140 -3.19 15.30 -4.38
CA ALA A 140 -2.64 16.04 -5.51
C ALA A 140 -3.16 15.42 -6.80
N THR A 141 -3.61 16.24 -7.75
CA THR A 141 -4.15 15.81 -9.05
C THR A 141 -3.28 16.37 -10.18
N HIS A 142 -3.42 15.86 -11.41
CA HIS A 142 -2.76 16.47 -12.55
C HIS A 142 -3.09 17.97 -12.69
N SER A 143 -4.32 18.37 -12.41
CA SER A 143 -4.74 19.78 -12.49
C SER A 143 -4.09 20.69 -11.46
N SER A 144 -3.79 20.19 -10.26
CA SER A 144 -3.13 20.97 -9.18
C SER A 144 -1.60 20.86 -9.22
N ASP A 145 -1.08 19.69 -9.61
CA ASP A 145 0.33 19.32 -9.50
C ASP A 145 0.81 18.53 -10.74
N PRO A 146 0.84 19.17 -11.93
CA PRO A 146 1.14 18.50 -13.19
C PRO A 146 2.57 17.93 -13.27
N ASP A 147 3.50 18.48 -12.50
CA ASP A 147 4.89 17.99 -12.43
C ASP A 147 5.03 16.66 -11.68
N PHE A 148 4.02 16.30 -10.88
CA PHE A 148 4.00 15.08 -10.09
C PHE A 148 3.02 14.05 -10.63
N VAL A 149 1.79 14.46 -10.91
CA VAL A 149 0.70 13.55 -11.28
C VAL A 149 0.55 13.53 -12.80
N ALA A 150 0.70 12.36 -13.40
CA ALA A 150 0.57 12.20 -14.86
C ALA A 150 -0.86 12.52 -15.33
N ASP A 151 -0.97 13.04 -16.55
CA ASP A 151 -2.27 13.19 -17.20
C ASP A 151 -2.94 11.82 -17.38
N GLY A 152 -4.26 11.78 -17.17
CA GLY A 152 -5.03 10.54 -17.26
C GLY A 152 -4.88 9.60 -16.05
N ALA A 153 -4.15 9.99 -15.01
CA ALA A 153 -3.96 9.22 -13.80
C ALA A 153 -4.84 9.69 -12.63
N ILE A 154 -5.22 8.75 -11.77
CA ILE A 154 -5.87 9.08 -10.49
C ILE A 154 -4.91 9.86 -9.59
N ALA A 155 -5.47 10.66 -8.67
CA ALA A 155 -4.71 11.50 -7.74
C ALA A 155 -3.65 10.73 -6.95
N TRP A 156 -2.54 11.40 -6.62
CA TRP A 156 -1.69 11.03 -5.51
C TRP A 156 -2.41 11.38 -4.21
N VAL A 157 -2.29 10.55 -3.18
CA VAL A 157 -3.11 10.71 -1.96
C VAL A 157 -2.27 10.43 -0.73
N LEU A 158 -2.41 11.30 0.27
CA LEU A 158 -2.00 11.02 1.65
C LEU A 158 -3.20 10.48 2.42
N LEU A 159 -3.03 9.31 3.03
CA LEU A 159 -4.04 8.66 3.86
C LEU A 159 -3.52 8.53 5.29
N GLN A 160 -4.39 8.83 6.25
CA GLN A 160 -4.16 8.58 7.67
C GLN A 160 -4.79 7.25 8.05
N VAL A 161 -4.05 6.40 8.75
CA VAL A 161 -4.59 5.16 9.31
C VAL A 161 -5.58 5.51 10.43
N VAL A 162 -6.75 4.91 10.37
CA VAL A 162 -7.86 5.10 11.32
C VAL A 162 -8.35 3.79 11.93
N GLY A 163 -7.63 2.71 11.68
CA GLY A 163 -7.86 1.40 12.28
C GLY A 163 -6.75 0.44 11.91
N ALA A 164 -6.41 -0.44 12.85
CA ALA A 164 -5.40 -1.46 12.66
C ALA A 164 -5.77 -2.75 13.43
N GLN A 165 -5.43 -3.89 12.88
CA GLN A 165 -5.70 -5.19 13.49
C GLN A 165 -4.57 -6.16 13.17
N ASP A 166 -4.08 -6.85 14.18
CA ASP A 166 -3.14 -7.95 14.02
C ASP A 166 -3.82 -9.13 13.33
N GLY A 167 -3.05 -9.91 12.60
CA GLY A 167 -3.51 -11.18 12.07
C GLY A 167 -3.80 -12.21 13.18
N PRO A 168 -4.66 -13.21 12.93
CA PRO A 168 -5.08 -14.19 13.94
C PRO A 168 -3.95 -15.03 14.51
N THR A 169 -2.81 -15.09 13.83
CA THR A 169 -1.60 -15.79 14.27
C THR A 169 -0.52 -14.83 14.82
N ARG A 170 -0.92 -13.64 15.28
CA ARG A 170 -0.06 -12.55 15.78
C ARG A 170 0.86 -11.94 14.70
N GLY A 171 0.43 -11.93 13.46
CA GLY A 171 1.08 -11.15 12.43
C GLY A 171 0.77 -9.66 12.62
N ASP A 172 1.78 -8.81 12.61
CA ASP A 172 1.69 -7.39 12.98
C ASP A 172 2.35 -6.45 11.96
N LYS A 173 2.74 -6.96 10.81
CA LYS A 173 3.56 -6.24 9.84
C LYS A 173 2.99 -4.88 9.42
N LEU A 174 1.66 -4.75 9.36
CA LEU A 174 1.00 -3.49 9.02
C LEU A 174 0.47 -2.74 10.25
N SER A 175 0.41 -3.36 11.44
CA SER A 175 -0.34 -2.83 12.60
C SER A 175 0.17 -1.49 13.12
N ASP A 176 1.48 -1.21 12.98
CA ASP A 176 2.11 0.05 13.39
C ASP A 176 2.04 1.14 12.32
N THR A 177 1.33 0.92 11.20
CA THR A 177 1.22 1.92 10.13
C THR A 177 0.45 3.15 10.62
N THR A 178 1.03 4.32 10.43
CA THR A 178 0.43 5.62 10.77
C THR A 178 -0.15 6.31 9.55
N PHE A 179 0.60 6.33 8.44
CA PHE A 179 0.21 6.94 7.16
C PHE A 179 0.49 5.99 5.99
N ILE A 180 -0.27 6.22 4.92
CA ILE A 180 -0.05 5.57 3.63
C ILE A 180 -0.05 6.66 2.56
N GLN A 181 0.93 6.66 1.65
CA GLN A 181 0.89 7.49 0.45
C GLN A 181 0.66 6.60 -0.78
N ARG A 182 -0.29 6.99 -1.64
CA ARG A 182 -0.43 6.46 -3.00
C ARG A 182 0.23 7.43 -3.95
N LEU A 183 1.31 7.02 -4.60
CA LEU A 183 2.16 7.83 -5.48
C LEU A 183 2.36 7.15 -6.84
N LYS A 184 2.96 7.85 -7.80
CA LYS A 184 3.31 7.33 -9.15
C LYS A 184 2.15 6.61 -9.84
N THR A 185 0.98 7.22 -9.76
CA THR A 185 -0.23 6.63 -10.32
C THR A 185 -0.24 6.67 -11.85
N SER A 186 -0.84 5.65 -12.46
CA SER A 186 -1.14 5.61 -13.90
C SER A 186 -2.52 5.02 -14.11
N GLY A 187 -3.34 5.65 -14.93
CA GLY A 187 -4.71 5.23 -15.23
C GLY A 187 -5.68 5.38 -14.05
N GLY A 188 -6.75 4.61 -14.07
CA GLY A 188 -7.72 4.49 -12.99
C GLY A 188 -8.82 5.56 -12.95
N LEU A 189 -8.83 6.55 -13.84
CA LEU A 189 -9.87 7.58 -13.86
C LEU A 189 -11.24 7.02 -14.22
N ALA A 190 -12.28 7.56 -13.59
CA ALA A 190 -13.67 7.26 -13.96
C ALA A 190 -13.96 7.62 -15.41
N PRO A 191 -14.70 6.80 -16.16
CA PRO A 191 -15.20 7.17 -17.48
C PRO A 191 -16.16 8.37 -17.40
N LYS A 192 -16.46 8.98 -18.55
CA LYS A 192 -17.33 10.17 -18.65
C LYS A 192 -18.68 9.89 -19.28
N ASP A 193 -19.00 8.63 -19.56
CA ASP A 193 -20.19 8.20 -20.28
C ASP A 193 -21.39 7.82 -19.38
N CYS A 194 -21.35 8.18 -18.09
CA CYS A 194 -22.48 8.12 -17.16
C CYS A 194 -23.26 9.45 -17.22
N THR A 195 -24.18 9.60 -18.16
CA THR A 195 -24.79 10.90 -18.51
C THR A 195 -26.32 10.93 -18.42
N SER A 196 -26.96 9.76 -18.17
CA SER A 196 -28.42 9.63 -18.16
C SER A 196 -28.92 8.58 -17.20
N SER A 197 -30.23 8.53 -16.98
CA SER A 197 -30.89 7.50 -16.18
C SER A 197 -30.76 6.07 -16.78
N GLU A 198 -30.51 5.97 -18.08
CA GLU A 198 -30.28 4.69 -18.77
C GLU A 198 -28.91 4.08 -18.47
N ASP A 199 -27.99 4.89 -17.95
CA ASP A 199 -26.66 4.46 -17.58
C ASP A 199 -26.58 3.99 -16.12
N VAL A 200 -27.59 4.27 -15.31
CA VAL A 200 -27.62 3.92 -13.88
C VAL A 200 -27.43 2.42 -13.68
N GLY A 201 -26.47 2.05 -12.82
CA GLY A 201 -26.09 0.67 -12.54
C GLY A 201 -25.01 0.11 -13.46
N LYS A 202 -24.63 0.80 -14.54
CA LYS A 202 -23.45 0.40 -15.33
C LYS A 202 -22.20 0.46 -14.47
N GLN A 203 -21.36 -0.55 -14.59
CA GLN A 203 -20.08 -0.62 -13.87
C GLN A 203 -18.92 -0.42 -14.83
N ALA A 204 -17.85 0.18 -14.33
CA ALA A 204 -16.61 0.38 -15.05
C ALA A 204 -15.42 0.00 -14.16
N PHE A 205 -14.56 -0.88 -14.68
CA PHE A 205 -13.36 -1.37 -14.00
C PHE A 205 -12.15 -0.74 -14.69
N GLN A 206 -11.62 0.34 -14.12
CA GLN A 206 -10.56 1.12 -14.74
C GLN A 206 -9.19 0.63 -14.26
N PRO A 207 -8.35 0.04 -15.14
CA PRO A 207 -7.02 -0.41 -14.77
C PRO A 207 -6.17 0.74 -14.22
N TYR A 208 -5.41 0.48 -13.15
CA TYR A 208 -4.44 1.42 -12.63
C TYR A 208 -3.21 0.72 -12.08
N THR A 209 -2.11 1.48 -12.00
CA THR A 209 -0.93 1.14 -11.21
C THR A 209 -0.61 2.28 -10.26
N ALA A 210 0.06 1.97 -9.15
CA ALA A 210 0.53 2.94 -8.17
C ALA A 210 1.61 2.34 -7.27
N ASP A 211 2.42 3.19 -6.65
CA ASP A 211 3.26 2.82 -5.51
C ASP A 211 2.57 3.24 -4.22
N TYR A 212 2.43 2.29 -3.27
CA TYR A 212 1.94 2.58 -1.93
C TYR A 212 3.09 2.51 -0.94
N PHE A 213 3.39 3.65 -0.31
CA PHE A 213 4.40 3.77 0.75
C PHE A 213 3.70 3.76 2.10
N PHE A 214 4.12 2.84 2.98
CA PHE A 214 3.60 2.70 4.34
C PHE A 214 4.60 3.29 5.32
N TYR A 215 4.09 4.12 6.23
CA TYR A 215 4.88 4.84 7.23
C TYR A 215 4.52 4.38 8.63
N LYS A 216 5.49 4.45 9.53
CA LYS A 216 5.30 4.25 10.97
C LYS A 216 6.12 5.28 11.74
N GLU A 217 5.82 5.46 13.03
CA GLU A 217 6.60 6.32 13.90
C GLU A 217 8.09 5.93 13.86
N ASP A 218 8.96 6.94 13.80
CA ASP A 218 10.40 6.74 13.87
C ASP A 218 10.79 6.57 15.33
N SER A 219 10.99 5.33 15.75
CA SER A 219 11.48 5.00 17.10
C SER A 219 12.97 5.35 17.19
N ASN A 220 13.30 6.60 17.52
CA ASN A 220 14.65 7.00 17.91
C ASN A 220 14.89 6.76 19.38
#